data_13227df00df3b43e54cf67fd6cd22452
#
_entry.id   13227df00df3b43e54cf67fd6cd22452
#
_cell.length_a   1.000
_cell.length_b   1.000
_cell.length_c   1.000
_cell.angle_alpha   90.00
_cell.angle_beta   90.00
_cell.angle_gamma   90.00
#
_symmetry.space_group_name_H-M   'P 1'
#
loop_
_entity.id
_entity.type
_entity.pdbx_description
1 polymer ?
#
loop_
_entity_poly.entity_id
_entity_poly.type
_entity_poly.pdbx_seq_one_letter_code
_entity_poly.pdbx_strand_id
1 'polypeptide(L)'
;VDAVNGWYLGLDFPAPPSDRPFVYINMVATVDGKITVDGSERGLGSEADKRLFHELRAHADAVLDGARTARVSGASPRVRDPDLIAWRRERGKPPHPLGVLITASGDLPLDTPFFTSREFEAVVFAAESVPAKRLAALRAAGRPVHVVPAGRAAVAAMLRILRSQHGVARLLCEGGGTLNAELIHLHSADEFFLTIAPKIAGGRDNLTPVEGEPFHRDSMPALDLVHWRHYPPTGEVFTRWRFRR
;
A
#
# COMPACT_ATOMS: atom_id res chain seq x y z
N VAL A 1 22.66 3.40 -5.97
CA VAL A 1 21.31 3.94 -5.73
C VAL A 1 21.00 5.04 -6.73
N ASP A 2 21.97 5.90 -7.06
CA ASP A 2 21.76 7.02 -7.99
C ASP A 2 21.29 6.58 -9.40
N ALA A 3 21.64 5.37 -9.82
CA ALA A 3 21.26 4.83 -11.12
C ALA A 3 19.76 4.54 -11.30
N VAL A 4 18.96 4.48 -10.21
CA VAL A 4 17.49 4.27 -10.25
C VAL A 4 16.72 5.55 -9.92
N ASN A 5 17.39 6.64 -9.55
CA ASN A 5 16.75 7.90 -9.21
C ASN A 5 15.90 8.41 -10.38
N GLY A 6 14.63 8.73 -10.08
CA GLY A 6 13.71 9.29 -11.05
C GLY A 6 13.04 8.28 -11.98
N TRP A 7 13.31 6.96 -11.84
CA TRP A 7 12.68 5.97 -12.72
C TRP A 7 11.16 6.00 -12.65
N TYR A 8 10.60 6.29 -11.47
CA TYR A 8 9.16 6.37 -11.28
C TYR A 8 8.62 7.80 -11.21
N LEU A 9 9.47 8.84 -11.13
CA LEU A 9 8.98 10.23 -11.07
C LEU A 9 8.29 10.70 -12.35
N GLY A 10 8.67 10.11 -13.49
CA GLY A 10 8.05 10.38 -14.79
C GLY A 10 6.82 9.52 -15.10
N LEU A 11 6.30 8.75 -14.13
CA LEU A 11 5.12 7.93 -14.38
C LEU A 11 3.89 8.79 -14.62
N ASP A 12 3.16 8.43 -15.67
CA ASP A 12 1.83 8.95 -15.94
C ASP A 12 0.78 7.97 -15.41
N PHE A 13 -0.11 8.48 -14.55
CA PHE A 13 -1.23 7.73 -14.02
C PHE A 13 -2.53 8.24 -14.65
N PRO A 14 -3.44 7.35 -15.05
CA PRO A 14 -4.76 7.75 -15.51
C PRO A 14 -5.52 8.61 -14.50
N ALA A 15 -6.51 9.34 -14.99
CA ALA A 15 -7.44 10.03 -14.10
C ALA A 15 -8.15 9.01 -13.18
N PRO A 16 -8.38 9.37 -11.90
CA PRO A 16 -9.09 8.48 -10.99
C PRO A 16 -10.54 8.28 -11.44
N PRO A 17 -11.15 7.14 -11.15
CA PRO A 17 -12.59 6.97 -11.23
C PRO A 17 -13.34 8.05 -10.41
N SER A 18 -14.60 8.31 -10.76
CA SER A 18 -15.40 9.35 -10.09
C SER A 18 -15.71 9.01 -8.63
N ASP A 19 -15.89 7.73 -8.33
CA ASP A 19 -16.40 7.18 -7.07
C ASP A 19 -15.31 6.63 -6.13
N ARG A 20 -14.06 6.49 -6.61
CA ARG A 20 -12.93 5.99 -5.85
C ARG A 20 -11.60 6.58 -6.31
N PRO A 21 -10.51 6.47 -5.52
CA PRO A 21 -9.17 6.76 -6.00
C PRO A 21 -8.73 5.81 -7.12
N PHE A 22 -7.75 6.24 -7.92
CA PHE A 22 -6.90 5.34 -8.67
C PHE A 22 -6.00 4.59 -7.68
N VAL A 23 -6.10 3.25 -7.65
CA VAL A 23 -5.40 2.41 -6.67
C VAL A 23 -4.26 1.68 -7.35
N TYR A 24 -3.05 1.88 -6.85
CA TYR A 24 -1.89 1.09 -7.26
C TYR A 24 -1.26 0.42 -6.05
N ILE A 25 -0.94 -0.86 -6.22
CA ILE A 25 -0.33 -1.71 -5.20
C ILE A 25 1.17 -1.74 -5.43
N ASN A 26 1.98 -1.67 -4.39
CA ASN A 26 3.42 -1.89 -4.48
C ASN A 26 3.87 -2.99 -3.52
N MET A 27 4.58 -3.97 -4.07
CA MET A 27 5.11 -5.11 -3.31
C MET A 27 6.50 -5.47 -3.79
N VAL A 28 7.28 -6.06 -2.89
CA VAL A 28 8.52 -6.79 -3.22
C VAL A 28 8.32 -8.27 -2.89
N ALA A 29 8.74 -9.14 -3.78
CA ALA A 29 8.68 -10.58 -3.59
C ALA A 29 9.96 -11.27 -4.06
N THR A 30 10.25 -12.44 -3.50
CA THR A 30 11.27 -13.36 -4.01
C THR A 30 10.85 -13.98 -5.35
N VAL A 31 11.77 -14.62 -6.04
CA VAL A 31 11.49 -15.33 -7.33
C VAL A 31 10.40 -16.40 -7.17
N ASP A 32 10.33 -17.04 -6.01
CA ASP A 32 9.29 -18.02 -5.64
C ASP A 32 8.02 -17.38 -5.03
N GLY A 33 7.88 -16.05 -5.16
CA GLY A 33 6.65 -15.32 -4.85
C GLY A 33 6.40 -15.06 -3.37
N LYS A 34 7.43 -15.05 -2.52
CA LYS A 34 7.27 -14.79 -1.08
C LYS A 34 7.56 -13.34 -0.73
N ILE A 35 6.70 -12.75 0.11
CA ILE A 35 6.84 -11.38 0.61
C ILE A 35 7.28 -11.32 2.07
N THR A 36 7.45 -12.46 2.71
CA THR A 36 7.97 -12.55 4.09
C THR A 36 8.94 -13.70 4.23
N VAL A 37 9.92 -13.50 5.12
CA VAL A 37 10.81 -14.53 5.66
C VAL A 37 10.85 -14.32 7.16
N ASP A 38 10.66 -15.37 7.95
CA ASP A 38 10.58 -15.26 9.41
C ASP A 38 9.55 -14.21 9.89
N GLY A 39 8.43 -14.11 9.17
CA GLY A 39 7.33 -13.21 9.49
C GLY A 39 7.53 -11.74 9.10
N SER A 40 8.63 -11.39 8.46
CA SER A 40 9.00 -10.01 8.08
C SER A 40 9.39 -9.90 6.61
N GLU A 41 9.17 -8.73 6.01
CA GLU A 41 9.63 -8.35 4.66
C GLU A 41 11.09 -7.85 4.65
N ARG A 42 11.71 -7.71 5.82
CA ARG A 42 13.05 -7.12 5.94
C ARG A 42 14.08 -7.89 5.11
N GLY A 43 14.89 -7.14 4.36
CA GLY A 43 15.97 -7.70 3.57
C GLY A 43 15.52 -8.37 2.27
N LEU A 44 14.26 -8.31 1.86
CA LEU A 44 13.83 -8.76 0.54
C LEU A 44 14.32 -7.81 -0.54
N GLY A 45 13.90 -6.56 -0.53
CA GLY A 45 14.33 -5.52 -1.47
C GLY A 45 15.66 -4.88 -1.11
N SER A 46 16.31 -4.29 -2.09
CA SER A 46 17.55 -3.53 -1.98
C SER A 46 17.32 -2.05 -1.65
N GLU A 47 18.40 -1.26 -1.57
CA GLU A 47 18.29 0.20 -1.48
C GLU A 47 17.69 0.82 -2.76
N ALA A 48 17.86 0.15 -3.93
CA ALA A 48 17.20 0.57 -5.16
C ALA A 48 15.67 0.39 -5.06
N ASP A 49 15.22 -0.76 -4.57
CA ASP A 49 13.80 -1.00 -4.30
C ASP A 49 13.22 0.03 -3.31
N LYS A 50 13.92 0.32 -2.21
CA LYS A 50 13.51 1.36 -1.25
C LYS A 50 13.42 2.75 -1.88
N ARG A 51 14.34 3.10 -2.79
CA ARG A 51 14.28 4.37 -3.51
C ARG A 51 13.03 4.44 -4.36
N LEU A 52 12.76 3.42 -5.17
CA LEU A 52 11.58 3.36 -6.05
C LEU A 52 10.27 3.32 -5.26
N PHE A 53 10.25 2.63 -4.13
CA PHE A 53 9.15 2.68 -3.18
C PHE A 53 8.83 4.12 -2.72
N HIS A 54 9.84 4.91 -2.37
CA HIS A 54 9.63 6.32 -2.01
C HIS A 54 9.22 7.19 -3.19
N GLU A 55 9.65 6.88 -4.41
CA GLU A 55 9.19 7.56 -5.63
C GLU A 55 7.69 7.28 -5.89
N LEU A 56 7.21 6.06 -5.66
CA LEU A 56 5.78 5.75 -5.72
C LEU A 56 4.99 6.53 -4.66
N ARG A 57 5.50 6.63 -3.44
CA ARG A 57 4.90 7.47 -2.39
C ARG A 57 4.84 8.95 -2.79
N ALA A 58 5.81 9.43 -3.58
CA ALA A 58 5.79 10.81 -4.05
C ALA A 58 4.57 11.12 -4.92
N HIS A 59 4.06 10.17 -5.69
CA HIS A 59 2.83 10.32 -6.48
C HIS A 59 1.55 10.25 -5.65
N ALA A 60 1.55 9.53 -4.54
CA ALA A 60 0.37 9.24 -3.74
C ALA A 60 -0.23 10.49 -3.07
N ASP A 61 -1.55 10.57 -3.00
CA ASP A 61 -2.28 11.46 -2.09
C ASP A 61 -2.47 10.79 -0.74
N ALA A 62 -2.60 9.44 -0.74
CA ALA A 62 -2.68 8.64 0.47
C ALA A 62 -1.90 7.32 0.31
N VAL A 63 -1.42 6.80 1.45
CA VAL A 63 -0.75 5.49 1.58
C VAL A 63 -1.58 4.62 2.50
N LEU A 64 -1.95 3.44 2.04
CA LEU A 64 -2.82 2.48 2.72
C LEU A 64 -2.04 1.26 3.18
N ASP A 65 -2.13 0.98 4.47
CA ASP A 65 -1.61 -0.24 5.10
C ASP A 65 -2.73 -1.02 5.81
N GLY A 66 -2.61 -2.34 5.81
CA GLY A 66 -3.43 -3.21 6.63
C GLY A 66 -2.93 -3.31 8.08
N ALA A 67 -3.80 -3.72 9.00
CA ALA A 67 -3.48 -3.83 10.42
C ALA A 67 -2.28 -4.74 10.73
N ARG A 68 -2.08 -5.83 9.97
CA ARG A 68 -0.92 -6.71 10.14
C ARG A 68 0.38 -5.98 9.79
N THR A 69 0.42 -5.28 8.65
CA THR A 69 1.58 -4.48 8.23
C THR A 69 1.92 -3.44 9.30
N ALA A 70 0.90 -2.76 9.84
CA ALA A 70 1.10 -1.81 10.92
C ALA A 70 1.73 -2.42 12.18
N ARG A 71 1.39 -3.67 12.54
CA ARG A 71 1.96 -4.35 13.70
C ARG A 71 3.39 -4.84 13.47
N VAL A 72 3.71 -5.30 12.26
CA VAL A 72 5.01 -5.92 11.96
C VAL A 72 6.04 -4.88 11.57
N SER A 73 5.67 -3.95 10.69
CA SER A 73 6.62 -3.01 10.05
C SER A 73 6.44 -1.57 10.53
N GLY A 74 5.32 -1.28 11.20
CA GLY A 74 4.92 0.07 11.58
C GLY A 74 4.48 0.88 10.36
N ALA A 75 3.21 1.22 10.27
CA ALA A 75 2.69 2.04 9.18
C ALA A 75 3.26 3.46 9.26
N SER A 76 3.69 4.01 8.15
CA SER A 76 4.12 5.41 8.05
C SER A 76 4.10 5.87 6.59
N PRO A 77 3.35 6.91 6.25
CA PRO A 77 3.27 7.43 4.88
C PRO A 77 4.45 8.35 4.52
N ARG A 78 5.47 8.45 5.38
CA ARG A 78 6.57 9.40 5.19
C ARG A 78 7.31 9.17 3.88
N VAL A 79 7.50 10.26 3.17
CA VAL A 79 8.53 10.39 2.13
C VAL A 79 9.78 10.91 2.84
N ARG A 80 10.87 10.15 2.85
CA ARG A 80 12.06 10.49 3.65
C ARG A 80 13.11 11.30 2.91
N ASP A 81 13.06 11.26 1.58
CA ASP A 81 14.02 11.94 0.72
C ASP A 81 13.63 13.41 0.54
N PRO A 82 14.51 14.38 0.85
CA PRO A 82 14.24 15.80 0.68
C PRO A 82 13.87 16.20 -0.76
N ASP A 83 14.50 15.58 -1.76
CA ASP A 83 14.22 15.88 -3.17
C ASP A 83 12.82 15.42 -3.56
N LEU A 84 12.37 14.27 -3.04
CA LEU A 84 11.01 13.80 -3.26
C LEU A 84 9.97 14.66 -2.53
N ILE A 85 10.31 15.20 -1.36
CA ILE A 85 9.48 16.17 -0.64
C ILE A 85 9.37 17.49 -1.44
N ALA A 86 10.47 17.96 -2.00
CA ALA A 86 10.48 19.14 -2.87
C ALA A 86 9.63 18.89 -4.13
N TRP A 87 9.83 17.74 -4.78
CA TRP A 87 9.06 17.30 -5.96
C TRP A 87 7.55 17.28 -5.70
N ARG A 88 7.13 16.83 -4.50
CA ARG A 88 5.71 16.88 -4.10
C ARG A 88 5.20 18.29 -3.94
N ARG A 89 5.95 19.17 -3.27
CA ARG A 89 5.59 20.57 -3.02
C ARG A 89 5.42 21.37 -4.32
N GLU A 90 6.31 21.17 -5.30
CA GLU A 90 6.22 21.76 -6.63
C GLU A 90 4.91 21.39 -7.36
N ARG A 91 4.29 20.28 -6.97
CA ARG A 91 3.01 19.79 -7.52
C ARG A 91 1.81 20.08 -6.62
N GLY A 92 1.97 20.98 -5.67
CA GLY A 92 0.90 21.39 -4.74
C GLY A 92 0.51 20.30 -3.74
N LYS A 93 1.36 19.28 -3.54
CA LYS A 93 1.08 18.19 -2.57
C LYS A 93 1.72 18.48 -1.20
N PRO A 94 1.11 18.01 -0.10
CA PRO A 94 1.76 18.02 1.21
C PRO A 94 3.10 17.27 1.18
N PRO A 95 4.03 17.54 2.11
CA PRO A 95 5.33 16.84 2.20
C PRO A 95 5.19 15.32 2.24
N HIS A 96 4.16 14.84 2.90
CA HIS A 96 3.84 13.41 3.03
C HIS A 96 2.39 13.14 2.59
N PRO A 97 2.10 11.97 2.04
CA PRO A 97 0.73 11.53 1.80
C PRO A 97 -0.07 11.40 3.10
N LEU A 98 -1.39 11.36 3.00
CA LEU A 98 -2.28 10.94 4.09
C LEU A 98 -1.99 9.47 4.45
N GLY A 99 -1.71 9.19 5.72
CA GLY A 99 -1.61 7.80 6.20
C GLY A 99 -3.00 7.19 6.38
N VAL A 100 -3.20 5.99 5.88
CA VAL A 100 -4.48 5.27 5.98
C VAL A 100 -4.25 3.88 6.57
N LEU A 101 -4.97 3.56 7.65
CA LEU A 101 -5.04 2.20 8.19
C LEU A 101 -6.46 1.67 8.12
N ILE A 102 -6.58 0.40 7.73
CA ILE A 102 -7.84 -0.34 7.82
C ILE A 102 -7.70 -1.52 8.78
N THR A 103 -8.69 -1.71 9.65
CA THR A 103 -8.67 -2.78 10.66
C THR A 103 -10.04 -3.40 10.85
N ALA A 104 -10.10 -4.74 10.85
CA ALA A 104 -11.29 -5.51 11.19
C ALA A 104 -11.39 -5.80 12.69
N SER A 105 -10.29 -5.79 13.43
CA SER A 105 -10.23 -6.16 14.85
C SER A 105 -10.01 -4.98 15.81
N GLY A 106 -9.59 -3.82 15.29
CA GLY A 106 -9.17 -2.68 16.11
C GLY A 106 -7.83 -2.90 16.84
N ASP A 107 -7.14 -3.99 16.57
CA ASP A 107 -5.85 -4.32 17.18
C ASP A 107 -4.72 -3.64 16.39
N LEU A 108 -4.37 -2.42 16.82
CA LEU A 108 -3.33 -1.57 16.23
C LEU A 108 -2.34 -1.10 17.29
N PRO A 109 -1.05 -0.95 16.95
CA PRO A 109 -0.01 -0.45 17.86
C PRO A 109 -0.12 1.09 17.99
N LEU A 110 -0.82 1.55 19.03
CA LEU A 110 -1.17 2.96 19.24
C LEU A 110 0.01 3.87 19.62
N ASP A 111 1.13 3.29 19.99
CA ASP A 111 2.38 3.97 20.36
C ASP A 111 3.32 4.24 19.18
N THR A 112 2.94 3.82 17.98
CA THR A 112 3.76 3.98 16.78
C THR A 112 3.68 5.39 16.18
N PRO A 113 4.63 5.77 15.31
CA PRO A 113 4.61 7.05 14.61
C PRO A 113 3.33 7.34 13.82
N PHE A 114 2.58 6.31 13.39
CA PHE A 114 1.29 6.52 12.74
C PHE A 114 0.32 7.31 13.64
N PHE A 115 0.30 7.02 14.94
CA PHE A 115 -0.58 7.69 15.90
C PHE A 115 0.07 8.91 16.55
N THR A 116 1.38 8.86 16.82
CA THR A 116 2.06 9.85 17.65
C THR A 116 2.73 11.00 16.88
N SER A 117 3.08 10.78 15.59
CA SER A 117 3.74 11.82 14.79
C SER A 117 2.77 12.92 14.36
N ARG A 118 3.27 14.16 14.34
CA ARG A 118 2.58 15.33 13.78
C ARG A 118 3.09 15.75 12.40
N GLU A 119 4.03 15.00 11.83
CA GLU A 119 4.63 15.35 10.53
C GLU A 119 3.69 15.07 9.35
N PHE A 120 2.67 14.24 9.54
CA PHE A 120 1.71 13.86 8.51
C PHE A 120 0.30 13.68 9.10
N GLU A 121 -0.68 13.86 8.25
CA GLU A 121 -2.06 13.51 8.56
C GLU A 121 -2.28 12.00 8.40
N ALA A 122 -3.19 11.47 9.23
CA ALA A 122 -3.53 10.05 9.16
C ALA A 122 -5.00 9.82 9.56
N VAL A 123 -5.59 8.73 9.06
CA VAL A 123 -6.97 8.32 9.30
C VAL A 123 -7.06 6.81 9.47
N VAL A 124 -7.95 6.36 10.35
CA VAL A 124 -8.20 4.94 10.59
C VAL A 124 -9.61 4.58 10.12
N PHE A 125 -9.73 3.46 9.41
CA PHE A 125 -10.98 2.83 9.06
C PHE A 125 -11.15 1.56 9.90
N ALA A 126 -12.11 1.57 10.81
CA ALA A 126 -12.40 0.47 11.72
C ALA A 126 -13.73 -0.19 11.32
N ALA A 127 -13.73 -1.53 11.17
CA ALA A 127 -14.97 -2.24 10.92
C ALA A 127 -15.96 -2.05 12.08
N GLU A 128 -17.25 -2.03 11.78
CA GLU A 128 -18.33 -1.95 12.77
C GLU A 128 -18.31 -3.11 13.79
N SER A 129 -17.69 -4.23 13.42
CA SER A 129 -17.46 -5.39 14.29
C SER A 129 -16.35 -5.19 15.33
N VAL A 130 -15.61 -4.08 15.28
CA VAL A 130 -14.54 -3.78 16.25
C VAL A 130 -15.15 -3.61 17.65
N PRO A 131 -14.65 -4.33 18.67
CA PRO A 131 -15.17 -4.21 20.04
C PRO A 131 -15.14 -2.77 20.55
N ALA A 132 -16.19 -2.34 21.24
CA ALA A 132 -16.38 -0.96 21.71
C ALA A 132 -15.16 -0.42 22.49
N LYS A 133 -14.55 -1.25 23.34
CA LYS A 133 -13.34 -0.89 24.09
C LYS A 133 -12.16 -0.53 23.16
N ARG A 134 -11.94 -1.32 22.11
CA ARG A 134 -10.87 -1.05 21.13
C ARG A 134 -11.19 0.19 20.29
N LEU A 135 -12.44 0.34 19.86
CA LEU A 135 -12.88 1.53 19.13
C LEU A 135 -12.69 2.81 19.94
N ALA A 136 -13.00 2.78 21.24
CA ALA A 136 -12.74 3.89 22.15
C ALA A 136 -11.23 4.21 22.26
N ALA A 137 -10.37 3.18 22.33
CA ALA A 137 -8.92 3.36 22.36
C ALA A 137 -8.38 3.99 21.06
N LEU A 138 -8.87 3.53 19.89
CA LEU A 138 -8.52 4.11 18.59
C LEU A 138 -8.88 5.59 18.52
N ARG A 139 -10.09 5.97 18.99
CA ARG A 139 -10.53 7.37 19.02
C ARG A 139 -9.69 8.22 19.96
N ALA A 140 -9.32 7.67 21.12
CA ALA A 140 -8.48 8.35 22.11
C ALA A 140 -7.02 8.54 21.62
N ALA A 141 -6.56 7.76 20.64
CA ALA A 141 -5.22 7.88 20.05
C ALA A 141 -5.05 9.11 19.14
N GLY A 142 -6.09 9.92 18.95
CA GLY A 142 -5.99 11.26 18.37
C GLY A 142 -6.01 11.33 16.85
N ARG A 143 -6.19 10.19 16.13
CA ARG A 143 -6.44 10.18 14.69
C ARG A 143 -7.94 10.06 14.40
N PRO A 144 -8.47 10.71 13.34
CA PRO A 144 -9.85 10.48 12.89
C PRO A 144 -10.12 9.00 12.67
N VAL A 145 -11.29 8.51 13.10
CA VAL A 145 -11.71 7.12 12.95
C VAL A 145 -13.07 7.08 12.25
N HIS A 146 -13.10 6.52 11.05
CA HIS A 146 -14.31 6.17 10.33
C HIS A 146 -14.73 4.73 10.70
N VAL A 147 -15.97 4.56 11.11
CA VAL A 147 -16.56 3.22 11.28
C VAL A 147 -17.20 2.83 9.96
N VAL A 148 -16.82 1.68 9.44
CA VAL A 148 -17.25 1.15 8.13
C VAL A 148 -17.85 -0.25 8.30
N PRO A 149 -18.63 -0.75 7.33
CA PRO A 149 -19.15 -2.13 7.38
C PRO A 149 -18.03 -3.16 7.59
N ALA A 150 -18.40 -4.38 7.94
CA ALA A 150 -17.42 -5.46 8.08
C ALA A 150 -17.07 -6.10 6.70
N GLY A 151 -15.96 -6.84 6.65
CA GLY A 151 -15.53 -7.61 5.49
C GLY A 151 -15.15 -6.74 4.29
N ARG A 152 -15.37 -7.27 3.08
CA ARG A 152 -15.03 -6.61 1.81
C ARG A 152 -15.73 -5.25 1.63
N ALA A 153 -16.94 -5.10 2.19
CA ALA A 153 -17.67 -3.85 2.16
C ALA A 153 -16.94 -2.71 2.90
N ALA A 154 -16.06 -3.04 3.88
CA ALA A 154 -15.21 -2.06 4.55
C ALA A 154 -14.27 -1.36 3.57
N VAL A 155 -13.62 -2.14 2.71
CA VAL A 155 -12.68 -1.61 1.71
C VAL A 155 -13.41 -0.73 0.70
N ALA A 156 -14.56 -1.15 0.21
CA ALA A 156 -15.39 -0.36 -0.71
C ALA A 156 -15.85 0.98 -0.08
N ALA A 157 -16.28 0.95 1.19
CA ALA A 157 -16.68 2.14 1.91
C ALA A 157 -15.49 3.09 2.16
N MET A 158 -14.33 2.55 2.55
CA MET A 158 -13.09 3.31 2.72
C MET A 158 -12.71 4.03 1.42
N LEU A 159 -12.70 3.36 0.29
CA LEU A 159 -12.33 3.96 -1.00
C LEU A 159 -13.26 5.13 -1.35
N ARG A 160 -14.58 4.97 -1.16
CA ARG A 160 -15.56 6.05 -1.39
C ARG A 160 -15.32 7.24 -0.47
N ILE A 161 -15.08 7.00 0.83
CA ILE A 161 -14.80 8.06 1.80
C ILE A 161 -13.50 8.78 1.49
N LEU A 162 -12.42 8.05 1.15
CA LEU A 162 -11.16 8.65 0.75
C LEU A 162 -11.33 9.56 -0.47
N ARG A 163 -12.13 9.15 -1.46
CA ARG A 163 -12.40 9.95 -2.64
C ARG A 163 -13.26 11.18 -2.35
N SER A 164 -14.39 10.99 -1.63
CA SER A 164 -15.40 12.03 -1.47
C SER A 164 -15.12 13.02 -0.33
N GLN A 165 -14.51 12.56 0.77
CA GLN A 165 -14.30 13.40 1.97
C GLN A 165 -12.85 13.86 2.12
N HIS A 166 -11.87 13.04 1.66
CA HIS A 166 -10.45 13.37 1.77
C HIS A 166 -9.82 13.83 0.44
N GLY A 167 -10.58 13.85 -0.65
CA GLY A 167 -10.09 14.31 -1.95
C GLY A 167 -8.99 13.45 -2.57
N VAL A 168 -8.82 12.21 -2.09
CA VAL A 168 -7.76 11.31 -2.56
C VAL A 168 -8.02 10.93 -4.01
N ALA A 169 -7.10 11.29 -4.89
CA ALA A 169 -7.13 10.92 -6.30
C ALA A 169 -6.28 9.66 -6.55
N ARG A 170 -5.15 9.52 -5.87
CA ARG A 170 -4.20 8.40 -6.02
C ARG A 170 -3.92 7.76 -4.67
N LEU A 171 -4.24 6.47 -4.55
CA LEU A 171 -4.04 5.66 -3.35
C LEU A 171 -2.97 4.60 -3.64
N LEU A 172 -1.85 4.68 -2.92
CA LEU A 172 -0.84 3.62 -2.89
C LEU A 172 -1.20 2.63 -1.80
N CYS A 173 -1.37 1.35 -2.15
CA CYS A 173 -1.49 0.27 -1.18
C CYS A 173 -0.14 -0.44 -1.01
N GLU A 174 0.37 -0.47 0.22
CA GLU A 174 1.63 -1.13 0.58
C GLU A 174 1.38 -2.49 1.26
N GLY A 175 0.18 -2.97 1.15
CA GLY A 175 -0.19 -4.31 1.56
C GLY A 175 -0.78 -4.41 2.98
N GLY A 176 -0.84 -5.59 3.64
CA GLY A 176 -0.40 -6.93 3.20
C GLY A 176 -1.30 -7.64 2.19
N GLY A 177 -0.89 -8.87 1.91
CA GLY A 177 -1.51 -9.69 0.87
C GLY A 177 -3.02 -9.85 0.97
N THR A 178 -3.57 -9.92 2.18
CA THR A 178 -5.02 -9.99 2.39
C THR A 178 -5.74 -8.73 1.91
N LEU A 179 -5.16 -7.55 2.20
CA LEU A 179 -5.75 -6.28 1.74
C LEU A 179 -5.66 -6.15 0.22
N ASN A 180 -4.55 -6.60 -0.36
CA ASN A 180 -4.39 -6.65 -1.82
C ASN A 180 -5.47 -7.54 -2.45
N ALA A 181 -5.71 -8.74 -1.89
CA ALA A 181 -6.77 -9.64 -2.37
C ALA A 181 -8.15 -8.97 -2.34
N GLU A 182 -8.49 -8.29 -1.24
CA GLU A 182 -9.78 -7.58 -1.13
C GLU A 182 -9.94 -6.47 -2.18
N LEU A 183 -8.89 -5.68 -2.44
CA LEU A 183 -8.88 -4.66 -3.50
C LEU A 183 -9.07 -5.28 -4.89
N ILE A 184 -8.42 -6.43 -5.13
CA ILE A 184 -8.50 -7.13 -6.42
C ILE A 184 -9.88 -7.77 -6.60
N HIS A 185 -10.44 -8.44 -5.59
CA HIS A 185 -11.80 -8.99 -5.63
C HIS A 185 -12.88 -7.93 -5.87
N LEU A 186 -12.66 -6.71 -5.39
CA LEU A 186 -13.54 -5.56 -5.64
C LEU A 186 -13.33 -4.91 -7.01
N HIS A 187 -12.44 -5.43 -7.86
CA HIS A 187 -12.01 -4.77 -9.10
C HIS A 187 -11.59 -3.31 -8.89
N SER A 188 -11.04 -3.01 -7.70
CA SER A 188 -10.66 -1.66 -7.29
C SER A 188 -9.15 -1.39 -7.41
N ALA A 189 -8.32 -2.41 -7.59
CA ALA A 189 -6.92 -2.25 -7.95
C ALA A 189 -6.81 -1.91 -9.44
N ASP A 190 -6.05 -0.87 -9.77
CA ASP A 190 -5.83 -0.42 -11.15
C ASP A 190 -4.47 -0.86 -11.68
N GLU A 191 -3.42 -0.76 -10.85
CA GLU A 191 -2.06 -1.17 -11.21
C GLU A 191 -1.38 -1.92 -10.07
N PHE A 192 -0.42 -2.75 -10.45
CA PHE A 192 0.39 -3.54 -9.53
C PHE A 192 1.87 -3.34 -9.88
N PHE A 193 2.62 -2.77 -8.96
CA PHE A 193 4.06 -2.68 -9.01
C PHE A 193 4.65 -3.83 -8.22
N LEU A 194 5.48 -4.63 -8.84
CA LEU A 194 6.11 -5.78 -8.20
C LEU A 194 7.61 -5.76 -8.47
N THR A 195 8.39 -5.65 -7.41
CA THR A 195 9.82 -5.91 -7.43
C THR A 195 10.05 -7.39 -7.21
N ILE A 196 10.73 -8.03 -8.15
CA ILE A 196 11.17 -9.43 -8.04
C ILE A 196 12.63 -9.41 -7.58
N ALA A 197 12.84 -9.75 -6.30
CA ALA A 197 14.17 -9.88 -5.73
C ALA A 197 14.79 -11.23 -6.14
N PRO A 198 16.07 -11.29 -6.51
CA PRO A 198 16.75 -12.52 -6.97
C PRO A 198 17.10 -13.43 -5.77
N LYS A 199 16.07 -13.85 -5.04
CA LYS A 199 16.14 -14.66 -3.82
C LYS A 199 15.09 -15.74 -3.86
N ILE A 200 15.31 -16.82 -3.14
CA ILE A 200 14.36 -17.90 -2.90
C ILE A 200 14.14 -17.99 -1.38
N ALA A 201 12.90 -17.91 -0.95
CA ALA A 201 12.54 -18.01 0.45
C ALA A 201 11.98 -19.40 0.81
N GLY A 202 11.18 -20.01 -0.06
CA GLY A 202 10.45 -21.23 0.26
C GLY A 202 9.45 -21.04 1.41
N GLY A 203 9.13 -22.14 2.11
CA GLY A 203 8.27 -22.13 3.29
C GLY A 203 6.78 -21.96 2.95
N ARG A 204 5.95 -22.84 3.52
CA ARG A 204 4.49 -22.80 3.31
C ARG A 204 3.87 -21.57 3.98
N ASP A 205 4.39 -21.17 5.14
CA ASP A 205 3.83 -20.12 5.98
C ASP A 205 4.33 -18.71 5.60
N ASN A 206 5.31 -18.63 4.69
CA ASN A 206 5.73 -17.36 4.12
C ASN A 206 4.66 -16.83 3.17
N LEU A 207 4.23 -15.59 3.40
CA LEU A 207 3.12 -14.97 2.67
C LEU A 207 3.48 -14.67 1.21
N THR A 208 2.44 -14.53 0.41
CA THR A 208 2.50 -14.08 -0.98
C THR A 208 1.91 -12.67 -1.14
N PRO A 209 2.13 -11.99 -2.27
CA PRO A 209 1.57 -10.65 -2.52
C PRO A 209 0.04 -10.58 -2.47
N VAL A 210 -0.65 -11.72 -2.67
CA VAL A 210 -2.11 -11.81 -2.65
C VAL A 210 -2.51 -13.02 -1.84
N GLU A 211 -3.20 -12.80 -0.72
CA GLU A 211 -3.57 -13.81 0.27
C GLU A 211 -5.07 -13.78 0.57
N GLY A 212 -5.67 -14.94 0.82
CA GLY A 212 -7.05 -15.06 1.25
C GLY A 212 -7.88 -15.96 0.35
N GLU A 213 -9.10 -15.55 0.03
CA GLU A 213 -9.99 -16.31 -0.82
C GLU A 213 -9.41 -16.47 -2.24
N PRO A 214 -9.28 -17.70 -2.76
CA PRO A 214 -8.72 -17.90 -4.09
C PRO A 214 -9.64 -17.42 -5.19
N PHE A 215 -9.05 -16.99 -6.31
CA PHE A 215 -9.80 -16.74 -7.53
C PHE A 215 -10.08 -18.06 -8.24
N HIS A 216 -11.30 -18.21 -8.77
CA HIS A 216 -11.64 -19.33 -9.64
C HIS A 216 -10.99 -19.16 -11.01
N ARG A 217 -10.74 -20.28 -11.70
CA ARG A 217 -10.07 -20.27 -13.01
C ARG A 217 -10.70 -19.29 -14.01
N ASP A 218 -12.03 -19.24 -14.05
CA ASP A 218 -12.77 -18.41 -15.00
C ASP A 218 -12.89 -16.93 -14.59
N SER A 219 -12.47 -16.60 -13.37
CA SER A 219 -12.52 -15.25 -12.80
C SER A 219 -11.17 -14.72 -12.33
N MET A 220 -10.08 -15.38 -12.69
CA MET A 220 -8.74 -14.87 -12.38
C MET A 220 -8.52 -13.51 -13.05
N PRO A 221 -8.11 -12.49 -12.29
CA PRO A 221 -7.78 -11.19 -12.84
C PRO A 221 -6.62 -11.30 -13.86
N ALA A 222 -6.84 -10.77 -15.05
CA ALA A 222 -5.79 -10.67 -16.05
C ALA A 222 -5.09 -9.32 -15.95
N LEU A 223 -3.78 -9.31 -16.23
CA LEU A 223 -2.95 -8.10 -16.19
C LEU A 223 -2.19 -7.95 -17.51
N ASP A 224 -2.00 -6.70 -17.90
CA ASP A 224 -1.07 -6.31 -18.97
C ASP A 224 0.23 -5.81 -18.36
N LEU A 225 1.36 -6.32 -18.85
CA LEU A 225 2.67 -5.78 -18.49
C LEU A 225 2.86 -4.41 -19.17
N VAL A 226 2.83 -3.35 -18.36
CA VAL A 226 2.98 -1.97 -18.85
C VAL A 226 4.44 -1.61 -19.03
N HIS A 227 5.27 -2.02 -18.07
CA HIS A 227 6.70 -1.73 -18.08
C HIS A 227 7.45 -2.73 -17.21
N TRP A 228 8.70 -3.01 -17.57
CA TRP A 228 9.63 -3.73 -16.74
C TRP A 228 11.05 -3.20 -16.91
N ARG A 229 11.87 -3.34 -15.88
CA ARG A 229 13.28 -2.96 -15.94
C ARG A 229 14.10 -3.87 -15.02
N HIS A 230 15.20 -4.38 -15.56
CA HIS A 230 16.22 -5.10 -14.79
C HIS A 230 17.25 -4.11 -14.25
N TYR A 231 17.65 -4.29 -13.01
CA TYR A 231 18.73 -3.53 -12.37
C TYR A 231 19.92 -4.44 -12.09
N PRO A 232 20.94 -4.47 -12.99
CA PRO A 232 22.05 -5.41 -12.92
C PRO A 232 22.83 -5.40 -11.59
N PRO A 233 23.04 -4.25 -10.91
CA PRO A 233 23.82 -4.24 -9.67
C PRO A 233 23.24 -5.10 -8.54
N THR A 234 21.93 -5.30 -8.50
CA THR A 234 21.26 -6.13 -7.48
C THR A 234 20.58 -7.36 -8.07
N GLY A 235 20.43 -7.41 -9.41
CA GLY A 235 19.70 -8.47 -10.11
C GLY A 235 18.18 -8.38 -9.98
N GLU A 236 17.65 -7.31 -9.37
CA GLU A 236 16.23 -7.11 -9.22
C GLU A 236 15.54 -6.78 -10.54
N VAL A 237 14.29 -7.24 -10.68
CA VAL A 237 13.42 -6.89 -11.79
C VAL A 237 12.24 -6.10 -11.27
N PHE A 238 12.09 -4.87 -11.71
CA PHE A 238 11.00 -3.97 -11.39
C PHE A 238 9.95 -4.05 -12.46
N THR A 239 8.69 -4.34 -12.09
CA THR A 239 7.59 -4.53 -13.03
C THR A 239 6.42 -3.62 -12.69
N ARG A 240 5.69 -3.15 -13.72
CA ARG A 240 4.44 -2.42 -13.62
C ARG A 240 3.39 -3.13 -14.44
N TRP A 241 2.31 -3.53 -13.80
CA TRP A 241 1.20 -4.25 -14.40
C TRP A 241 -0.08 -3.45 -14.28
N ARG A 242 -0.96 -3.56 -15.25
CA ARG A 242 -2.29 -2.95 -15.23
C ARG A 242 -3.34 -4.05 -15.27
N PHE A 243 -4.33 -3.96 -14.37
CA PHE A 243 -5.47 -4.87 -14.37
C PHE A 243 -6.34 -4.63 -15.60
N ARG A 244 -6.70 -5.70 -16.30
CA ARG A 244 -7.71 -5.66 -17.36
C ARG A 244 -9.09 -5.52 -16.74
N ARG A 245 -9.91 -4.69 -17.35
CA ARG A 245 -11.31 -4.49 -16.97
C ARG A 245 -12.25 -5.18 -17.95
#